data_1e67ef5817bf640c5e9829446fe46a9f
#
_entry.id   1e67ef5817bf640c5e9829446fe46a9f
#
_cell.length_a   1.000
_cell.length_b   1.000
_cell.length_c   1.000
_cell.angle_alpha   90.00
_cell.angle_beta   90.00
_cell.angle_gamma   90.00
#
_symmetry.space_group_name_H-M   'P 1'
#
loop_
_entity.id
_entity.type
_entity.pdbx_description
1 polymer ?
#
loop_
_entity_poly.entity_id
_entity_poly.type
_entity_poly.pdbx_seq_one_letter_code
_entity_poly.pdbx_strand_id
1 'polypeptide(L)'
;MSQSFSPKQIGQRLAEFRKRRGLSQDELAKNVKISRSSLAQIELGNRGVDIFELQKLSQTLRFSLDHLMAKDFSVEQDIPVHDDKKLEKLRERISEPTLQVQKFKNILLYILERCAGKPNVGETVLHKLLYFSDFNYYELYEEHLTGAKYLKLPYGPIPQELDAIIIQMIDNGQLQRVKTAYHHSSLVRYLPLQKANLTELKASEKETMDRVIEQMSDWSALAITDFAHKDLPWLATKEGEEIHYELAFYRETPFSVRNYGDEMEEK
;
A
#
# COMPACT_ATOMS: atom_id res chain seq x y z
N MET A 1 30.19 27.19 -3.95
CA MET A 1 31.08 26.11 -4.47
C MET A 1 30.59 24.81 -3.88
N SER A 2 30.01 23.92 -4.69
CA SER A 2 29.61 22.59 -4.24
C SER A 2 30.86 21.74 -4.01
N GLN A 3 31.13 21.35 -2.78
CA GLN A 3 32.21 20.41 -2.48
C GLN A 3 31.79 18.99 -2.96
N SER A 4 32.49 18.47 -3.94
CA SER A 4 32.36 17.07 -4.33
C SER A 4 33.20 16.21 -3.38
N PHE A 5 32.57 15.28 -2.69
CA PHE A 5 33.30 14.28 -1.88
C PHE A 5 33.96 13.26 -2.79
N SER A 6 35.21 12.92 -2.48
CA SER A 6 35.90 11.86 -3.23
C SER A 6 35.37 10.47 -2.83
N PRO A 7 35.41 9.47 -3.73
CA PRO A 7 35.03 8.10 -3.39
C PRO A 7 35.79 7.56 -2.17
N LYS A 8 37.04 7.97 -1.98
CA LYS A 8 37.87 7.61 -0.83
C LYS A 8 37.30 8.14 0.50
N GLN A 9 36.84 9.40 0.53
CA GLN A 9 36.22 9.99 1.72
C GLN A 9 34.93 9.30 2.08
N ILE A 10 34.08 9.02 1.10
CA ILE A 10 32.82 8.29 1.29
C ILE A 10 33.12 6.88 1.81
N GLY A 11 34.04 6.15 1.19
CA GLY A 11 34.43 4.80 1.59
C GLY A 11 34.96 4.73 3.03
N GLN A 12 35.82 5.67 3.42
CA GLN A 12 36.32 5.75 4.79
C GLN A 12 35.20 5.97 5.82
N ARG A 13 34.27 6.89 5.55
CA ARG A 13 33.13 7.16 6.41
C ARG A 13 32.20 5.95 6.56
N LEU A 14 31.98 5.22 5.47
CA LEU A 14 31.23 3.96 5.50
C LEU A 14 31.92 2.90 6.36
N ALA A 15 33.25 2.78 6.25
CA ALA A 15 34.02 1.86 7.08
C ALA A 15 33.96 2.23 8.57
N GLU A 16 33.93 3.53 8.91
CA GLU A 16 33.77 4.01 10.28
C GLU A 16 32.39 3.65 10.85
N PHE A 17 31.32 3.89 10.09
CA PHE A 17 29.98 3.46 10.48
C PHE A 17 29.88 1.95 10.71
N ARG A 18 30.48 1.14 9.81
CA ARG A 18 30.53 -0.31 9.98
C ARG A 18 31.23 -0.74 11.25
N LYS A 19 32.45 -0.19 11.49
CA LYS A 19 33.25 -0.50 12.69
C LYS A 19 32.51 -0.15 13.97
N ARG A 20 31.85 1.01 14.00
CA ARG A 20 31.05 1.45 15.16
C ARG A 20 29.89 0.47 15.44
N ARG A 21 29.33 -0.14 14.41
CA ARG A 21 28.28 -1.17 14.55
C ARG A 21 28.85 -2.56 14.90
N GLY A 22 30.17 -2.69 15.07
CA GLY A 22 30.81 -3.96 15.35
C GLY A 22 30.73 -4.98 14.22
N LEU A 23 30.37 -4.55 13.01
CA LEU A 23 30.19 -5.46 11.88
C LEU A 23 31.52 -5.70 11.16
N SER A 24 31.79 -6.96 10.81
CA SER A 24 32.85 -7.30 9.86
C SER A 24 32.44 -6.92 8.43
N GLN A 25 33.40 -6.82 7.52
CA GLN A 25 33.11 -6.60 6.09
C GLN A 25 32.24 -7.71 5.51
N ASP A 26 32.42 -8.94 5.95
CA ASP A 26 31.66 -10.09 5.46
C ASP A 26 30.18 -10.02 5.90
N GLU A 27 29.93 -9.68 7.17
CA GLU A 27 28.58 -9.51 7.71
C GLU A 27 27.85 -8.36 7.02
N LEU A 28 28.49 -7.19 6.87
CA LEU A 28 27.86 -6.06 6.18
C LEU A 28 27.59 -6.38 4.71
N ALA A 29 28.53 -7.01 4.02
CA ALA A 29 28.37 -7.38 2.63
C ALA A 29 27.19 -8.34 2.41
N LYS A 30 27.01 -9.33 3.30
CA LYS A 30 25.84 -10.23 3.30
C LYS A 30 24.53 -9.48 3.50
N ASN A 31 24.49 -8.54 4.47
CA ASN A 31 23.28 -7.78 4.80
C ASN A 31 22.84 -6.88 3.63
N VAL A 32 23.78 -6.27 2.91
CA VAL A 32 23.48 -5.40 1.76
C VAL A 32 23.45 -6.14 0.42
N LYS A 33 23.68 -7.46 0.43
CA LYS A 33 23.68 -8.34 -0.75
C LYS A 33 24.69 -7.95 -1.84
N ILE A 34 25.93 -7.64 -1.41
CA ILE A 34 27.07 -7.44 -2.31
C ILE A 34 28.20 -8.40 -1.91
N SER A 35 29.23 -8.54 -2.77
CA SER A 35 30.38 -9.35 -2.41
C SER A 35 31.27 -8.63 -1.38
N ARG A 36 31.92 -9.38 -0.49
CA ARG A 36 32.91 -8.82 0.45
C ARG A 36 34.01 -8.03 -0.26
N SER A 37 34.48 -8.51 -1.42
CA SER A 37 35.45 -7.80 -2.22
C SER A 37 34.94 -6.46 -2.76
N SER A 38 33.67 -6.40 -3.21
CA SER A 38 33.05 -5.16 -3.62
C SER A 38 32.98 -4.15 -2.47
N LEU A 39 32.54 -4.59 -1.28
CA LEU A 39 32.50 -3.73 -0.09
C LEU A 39 33.91 -3.21 0.28
N ALA A 40 34.92 -4.08 0.25
CA ALA A 40 36.31 -3.68 0.52
C ALA A 40 36.82 -2.63 -0.48
N GLN A 41 36.51 -2.77 -1.76
CA GLN A 41 36.85 -1.77 -2.78
C GLN A 41 36.13 -0.44 -2.59
N ILE A 42 34.86 -0.46 -2.15
CA ILE A 42 34.09 0.75 -1.78
C ILE A 42 34.76 1.44 -0.58
N GLU A 43 35.07 0.70 0.49
CA GLU A 43 35.69 1.26 1.70
C GLU A 43 37.08 1.84 1.46
N LEU A 44 37.83 1.27 0.51
CA LEU A 44 39.15 1.78 0.07
C LEU A 44 39.01 2.99 -0.89
N GLY A 45 37.85 3.23 -1.43
CA GLY A 45 37.59 4.27 -2.42
C GLY A 45 38.08 3.95 -3.82
N ASN A 46 38.41 2.69 -4.08
CA ASN A 46 38.82 2.19 -5.40
C ASN A 46 37.64 1.95 -6.33
N ARG A 47 36.44 1.85 -5.77
CA ARG A 47 35.15 1.73 -6.45
C ARG A 47 34.17 2.73 -5.87
N GLY A 48 33.41 3.40 -6.74
CA GLY A 48 32.26 4.20 -6.31
C GLY A 48 31.14 3.30 -5.77
N VAL A 49 30.36 3.84 -4.83
CA VAL A 49 29.13 3.20 -4.36
C VAL A 49 27.98 3.68 -5.25
N ASP A 50 27.15 2.79 -5.76
CA ASP A 50 25.94 3.18 -6.48
C ASP A 50 24.81 3.59 -5.53
N ILE A 51 23.78 4.23 -6.07
CA ILE A 51 22.68 4.79 -5.26
C ILE A 51 21.89 3.72 -4.50
N PHE A 52 21.72 2.53 -5.09
CA PHE A 52 20.99 1.43 -4.46
C PHE A 52 21.82 0.75 -3.37
N GLU A 53 23.14 0.61 -3.61
CA GLU A 53 24.09 0.13 -2.59
C GLU A 53 24.13 1.11 -1.42
N LEU A 54 24.19 2.41 -1.71
CA LEU A 54 24.25 3.46 -0.70
C LEU A 54 22.97 3.49 0.15
N GLN A 55 21.80 3.31 -0.46
CA GLN A 55 20.54 3.21 0.27
C GLN A 55 20.52 2.01 1.22
N LYS A 56 20.94 0.83 0.76
CA LYS A 56 21.02 -0.37 1.61
C LYS A 56 22.04 -0.20 2.75
N LEU A 57 23.19 0.41 2.45
CA LEU A 57 24.19 0.72 3.44
C LEU A 57 23.68 1.71 4.49
N SER A 58 22.95 2.76 4.08
CA SER A 58 22.37 3.74 4.99
C SER A 58 21.35 3.12 5.94
N GLN A 59 20.49 2.22 5.43
CA GLN A 59 19.52 1.47 6.23
C GLN A 59 20.19 0.51 7.21
N THR A 60 21.18 -0.26 6.73
CA THR A 60 21.88 -1.27 7.54
C THR A 60 22.74 -0.63 8.62
N LEU A 61 23.45 0.44 8.28
CA LEU A 61 24.36 1.16 9.18
C LEU A 61 23.69 2.30 9.93
N ARG A 62 22.41 2.60 9.62
CA ARG A 62 21.57 3.64 10.22
C ARG A 62 22.25 5.02 10.22
N PHE A 63 22.59 5.51 9.04
CA PHE A 63 23.08 6.88 8.86
C PHE A 63 22.23 7.63 7.83
N SER A 64 22.15 8.95 7.93
CA SER A 64 21.54 9.79 6.89
C SER A 64 22.57 10.17 5.83
N LEU A 65 22.13 10.41 4.59
CA LEU A 65 23.01 10.91 3.52
C LEU A 65 23.61 12.28 3.88
N ASP A 66 22.82 13.13 4.55
CA ASP A 66 23.29 14.44 5.03
C ASP A 66 24.44 14.27 6.03
N HIS A 67 24.35 13.30 6.95
CA HIS A 67 25.43 12.99 7.89
C HIS A 67 26.66 12.42 7.19
N LEU A 68 26.48 11.51 6.22
CA LEU A 68 27.57 10.97 5.41
C LEU A 68 28.29 12.10 4.66
N MET A 69 27.58 13.14 4.23
CA MET A 69 28.08 14.27 3.45
C MET A 69 28.37 15.52 4.30
N ALA A 70 28.26 15.46 5.62
CA ALA A 70 28.53 16.58 6.50
C ALA A 70 30.02 17.00 6.48
N LYS A 71 30.29 18.32 6.58
CA LYS A 71 31.67 18.83 6.67
C LYS A 71 32.33 18.40 7.97
N ASP A 72 31.59 18.50 9.05
CA ASP A 72 32.00 18.13 10.41
C ASP A 72 31.67 16.67 10.70
N PHE A 73 32.06 15.79 9.80
CA PHE A 73 31.79 14.37 9.95
C PHE A 73 32.44 13.83 11.23
N SER A 74 31.63 13.44 12.17
CA SER A 74 32.02 12.75 13.39
C SER A 74 31.05 11.59 13.61
N VAL A 75 31.62 10.40 13.82
CA VAL A 75 30.82 9.21 14.16
C VAL A 75 30.30 9.30 15.61
N GLU A 76 30.86 10.22 16.41
CA GLU A 76 30.44 10.48 17.79
C GLU A 76 29.18 11.37 17.90
N GLN A 77 28.84 12.11 16.85
CA GLN A 77 27.52 12.72 16.83
C GLN A 77 26.50 11.58 16.79
N ASP A 78 25.91 11.30 17.94
CA ASP A 78 24.67 10.56 17.97
C ASP A 78 23.72 11.25 16.98
N ILE A 79 23.55 10.62 15.82
CA ILE A 79 22.29 10.81 15.12
C ILE A 79 21.28 10.59 16.24
N PRO A 80 20.39 11.54 16.56
CA PRO A 80 19.35 11.24 17.50
C PRO A 80 18.81 9.90 17.02
N VAL A 81 19.02 8.87 17.83
CA VAL A 81 18.35 7.59 17.64
C VAL A 81 16.94 8.07 17.50
N HIS A 82 16.41 8.07 16.26
CA HIS A 82 15.00 8.32 16.07
C HIS A 82 14.42 7.37 17.07
N ASP A 83 13.91 7.95 18.13
CA ASP A 83 13.41 7.30 19.30
C ASP A 83 12.80 6.00 18.82
N ASP A 84 13.43 4.85 19.10
CA ASP A 84 12.93 3.55 18.62
C ASP A 84 11.47 3.42 19.03
N LYS A 85 11.08 4.07 20.14
CA LYS A 85 9.71 4.28 20.57
C LYS A 85 8.91 5.19 19.62
N LYS A 86 9.55 6.13 18.90
CA LYS A 86 8.86 6.98 17.93
C LYS A 86 8.80 6.31 16.56
N LEU A 87 9.80 5.48 16.22
CA LEU A 87 9.78 4.58 15.06
C LEU A 87 8.88 3.37 15.32
N GLU A 88 8.84 2.81 16.53
CA GLU A 88 7.84 1.82 16.94
C GLU A 88 6.44 2.44 16.93
N LYS A 89 6.23 3.65 17.46
CA LYS A 89 4.96 4.37 17.34
C LYS A 89 4.61 4.75 15.89
N LEU A 90 5.58 4.99 15.01
CA LEU A 90 5.36 5.18 13.58
C LEU A 90 5.11 3.84 12.88
N ARG A 91 5.77 2.76 13.29
CA ARG A 91 5.50 1.39 12.84
C ARG A 91 4.17 0.86 13.39
N GLU A 92 3.81 1.21 14.62
CA GLU A 92 2.48 0.94 15.20
C GLU A 92 1.35 1.74 14.49
N ARG A 93 1.68 2.81 13.75
CA ARG A 93 0.73 3.56 12.93
C ARG A 93 0.60 3.02 11.49
N ILE A 94 1.55 2.23 11.00
CA ILE A 94 1.41 1.52 9.74
C ILE A 94 0.73 0.19 10.08
N SER A 95 -0.59 0.21 10.03
CA SER A 95 -1.39 -1.00 10.21
C SER A 95 -1.19 -1.87 8.97
N GLU A 96 -0.41 -2.95 9.12
CA GLU A 96 -0.31 -3.97 8.07
C GLU A 96 -1.70 -4.57 7.82
N PRO A 97 -2.19 -4.57 6.57
CA PRO A 97 -3.49 -5.12 6.26
C PRO A 97 -3.52 -6.61 6.58
N THR A 98 -4.40 -7.00 7.48
CA THR A 98 -4.64 -8.41 7.83
C THR A 98 -6.04 -8.79 7.40
N LEU A 99 -6.14 -9.68 6.41
CA LEU A 99 -7.41 -10.10 5.84
C LEU A 99 -8.30 -10.78 6.88
N GLN A 100 -9.46 -10.17 7.13
CA GLN A 100 -10.51 -10.71 7.97
C GLN A 100 -11.52 -11.48 7.11
N VAL A 101 -11.22 -12.75 6.79
CA VAL A 101 -11.96 -13.54 5.79
C VAL A 101 -13.47 -13.56 6.02
N GLN A 102 -13.96 -13.73 7.26
CA GLN A 102 -15.39 -13.77 7.54
C GLN A 102 -16.04 -12.40 7.33
N LYS A 103 -15.37 -11.33 7.77
CA LYS A 103 -15.83 -9.97 7.54
C LYS A 103 -15.81 -9.61 6.05
N PHE A 104 -14.76 -10.02 5.32
CA PHE A 104 -14.71 -9.83 3.86
C PHE A 104 -15.88 -10.51 3.15
N LYS A 105 -16.19 -11.76 3.49
CA LYS A 105 -17.37 -12.47 2.95
C LYS A 105 -18.67 -11.73 3.25
N ASN A 106 -18.81 -11.22 4.46
CA ASN A 106 -20.00 -10.50 4.88
C ASN A 106 -20.15 -9.16 4.12
N ILE A 107 -19.05 -8.43 3.94
CA ILE A 107 -18.99 -7.19 3.14
C ILE A 107 -19.31 -7.49 1.67
N LEU A 108 -18.77 -8.56 1.11
CA LEU A 108 -19.06 -8.99 -0.25
C LEU A 108 -20.55 -9.29 -0.43
N LEU A 109 -21.15 -10.03 0.49
CA LEU A 109 -22.61 -10.28 0.50
C LEU A 109 -23.40 -8.97 0.57
N TYR A 110 -22.99 -8.05 1.44
CA TYR A 110 -23.64 -6.74 1.60
C TYR A 110 -23.65 -5.93 0.30
N ILE A 111 -22.49 -5.78 -0.34
CA ILE A 111 -22.36 -5.04 -1.61
C ILE A 111 -23.20 -5.72 -2.70
N LEU A 112 -23.13 -7.05 -2.83
CA LEU A 112 -23.87 -7.79 -3.84
C LEU A 112 -25.38 -7.72 -3.60
N GLU A 113 -25.87 -7.77 -2.37
CA GLU A 113 -27.28 -7.63 -2.02
C GLU A 113 -27.79 -6.23 -2.41
N ARG A 114 -27.05 -5.18 -2.10
CA ARG A 114 -27.38 -3.79 -2.44
C ARG A 114 -27.37 -3.55 -3.97
N CYS A 115 -26.56 -4.31 -4.71
CA CYS A 115 -26.44 -4.23 -6.16
C CYS A 115 -27.27 -5.27 -6.93
N ALA A 116 -28.09 -6.10 -6.28
CA ALA A 116 -28.76 -7.25 -6.88
C ALA A 116 -29.63 -6.90 -8.10
N GLY A 117 -30.29 -5.72 -8.08
CA GLY A 117 -31.12 -5.23 -9.19
C GLY A 117 -30.34 -4.55 -10.32
N LYS A 118 -29.02 -4.39 -10.23
CA LYS A 118 -28.21 -3.62 -11.19
C LYS A 118 -27.55 -4.54 -12.21
N PRO A 119 -27.95 -4.51 -13.50
CA PRO A 119 -27.46 -5.46 -14.50
C PRO A 119 -25.99 -5.20 -14.91
N ASN A 120 -25.47 -4.01 -14.71
CA ASN A 120 -24.11 -3.58 -15.03
C ASN A 120 -23.09 -4.04 -13.99
N VAL A 121 -23.50 -4.46 -12.80
CA VAL A 121 -22.57 -4.87 -11.74
C VAL A 121 -22.08 -6.29 -11.99
N GLY A 122 -21.04 -6.37 -12.81
CA GLY A 122 -20.25 -7.56 -13.00
C GLY A 122 -18.98 -7.55 -12.17
N GLU A 123 -18.13 -8.51 -12.42
CA GLU A 123 -16.87 -8.74 -11.69
C GLU A 123 -15.99 -7.48 -11.65
N THR A 124 -15.80 -6.80 -12.79
CA THR A 124 -14.99 -5.57 -12.85
C THR A 124 -15.53 -4.45 -11.96
N VAL A 125 -16.84 -4.22 -11.99
CA VAL A 125 -17.48 -3.19 -11.14
C VAL A 125 -17.36 -3.58 -9.66
N LEU A 126 -17.59 -4.85 -9.34
CA LEU A 126 -17.47 -5.37 -7.98
C LEU A 126 -16.07 -5.14 -7.39
N HIS A 127 -15.00 -5.40 -8.16
CA HIS A 127 -13.63 -5.14 -7.72
C HIS A 127 -13.42 -3.68 -7.32
N LYS A 128 -13.99 -2.73 -8.07
CA LYS A 128 -13.84 -1.29 -7.80
C LYS A 128 -14.71 -0.83 -6.64
N LEU A 129 -15.91 -1.40 -6.48
CA LEU A 129 -16.74 -1.13 -5.30
C LEU A 129 -16.03 -1.58 -4.02
N LEU A 130 -15.38 -2.76 -4.03
CA LEU A 130 -14.57 -3.23 -2.91
C LEU A 130 -13.37 -2.30 -2.66
N TYR A 131 -12.62 -1.97 -3.71
CA TYR A 131 -11.47 -1.09 -3.61
C TYR A 131 -11.82 0.27 -3.00
N PHE A 132 -12.80 0.97 -3.55
CA PHE A 132 -13.20 2.26 -3.02
C PHE A 132 -13.81 2.17 -1.62
N SER A 133 -14.52 1.09 -1.28
CA SER A 133 -15.02 0.88 0.07
C SER A 133 -13.88 0.74 1.08
N ASP A 134 -12.87 -0.08 0.77
CA ASP A 134 -11.71 -0.29 1.65
C ASP A 134 -10.87 0.98 1.80
N PHE A 135 -10.50 1.62 0.68
CA PHE A 135 -9.61 2.78 0.70
C PHE A 135 -10.29 4.03 1.25
N ASN A 136 -11.59 4.22 0.99
CA ASN A 136 -12.35 5.33 1.57
C ASN A 136 -12.54 5.14 3.08
N TYR A 137 -12.79 3.91 3.53
CA TYR A 137 -12.90 3.62 4.95
C TYR A 137 -11.56 3.87 5.67
N TYR A 138 -10.45 3.42 5.06
CA TYR A 138 -9.12 3.66 5.61
C TYR A 138 -8.77 5.15 5.67
N GLU A 139 -9.07 5.93 4.63
CA GLU A 139 -8.86 7.37 4.61
C GLU A 139 -9.65 8.10 5.71
N LEU A 140 -10.89 7.65 6.00
CA LEU A 140 -11.75 8.27 7.02
C LEU A 140 -11.37 7.89 8.44
N TYR A 141 -11.06 6.61 8.69
CA TYR A 141 -10.99 6.05 10.04
C TYR A 141 -9.62 5.50 10.42
N GLU A 142 -8.67 5.44 9.48
CA GLU A 142 -7.33 4.86 9.69
C GLU A 142 -7.39 3.37 10.14
N GLU A 143 -8.50 2.70 9.81
CA GLU A 143 -8.76 1.29 10.07
C GLU A 143 -9.02 0.55 8.76
N HIS A 144 -8.59 -0.70 8.67
CA HIS A 144 -8.92 -1.54 7.51
C HIS A 144 -10.37 -2.05 7.59
N LEU A 145 -11.14 -1.86 6.52
CA LEU A 145 -12.50 -2.39 6.41
C LEU A 145 -12.48 -3.91 6.27
N THR A 146 -11.77 -4.43 5.26
CA THR A 146 -11.61 -5.85 5.01
C THR A 146 -10.24 -6.40 5.37
N GLY A 147 -9.21 -5.57 5.30
CA GLY A 147 -7.81 -5.95 5.41
C GLY A 147 -7.29 -6.71 4.19
N ALA A 148 -7.99 -6.64 3.05
CA ALA A 148 -7.54 -7.23 1.80
C ALA A 148 -6.35 -6.47 1.22
N LYS A 149 -5.42 -7.18 0.57
CA LYS A 149 -4.33 -6.59 -0.20
C LYS A 149 -4.79 -6.38 -1.63
N TYR A 150 -4.51 -5.21 -2.18
CA TYR A 150 -4.89 -4.86 -3.55
C TYR A 150 -3.67 -4.83 -4.45
N LEU A 151 -3.76 -5.49 -5.61
CA LEU A 151 -2.72 -5.46 -6.64
C LEU A 151 -3.08 -4.46 -7.74
N LYS A 152 -2.07 -3.74 -8.23
CA LYS A 152 -2.20 -2.94 -9.44
C LYS A 152 -2.13 -3.85 -10.66
N LEU A 153 -3.27 -4.06 -11.33
CA LEU A 153 -3.37 -4.84 -12.54
C LEU A 153 -3.94 -4.00 -13.69
N PRO A 154 -3.76 -4.40 -14.98
CA PRO A 154 -4.15 -3.58 -16.14
C PRO A 154 -5.62 -3.14 -16.15
N TYR A 155 -6.50 -3.91 -15.51
CA TYR A 155 -7.92 -3.57 -15.40
C TYR A 155 -8.28 -2.87 -14.07
N GLY A 156 -7.28 -2.29 -13.40
CA GLY A 156 -7.40 -1.53 -12.17
C GLY A 156 -7.11 -2.36 -10.91
N PRO A 157 -7.35 -1.80 -9.72
CA PRO A 157 -7.09 -2.47 -8.45
C PRO A 157 -7.98 -3.70 -8.26
N ILE A 158 -7.37 -4.81 -7.83
CA ILE A 158 -8.05 -6.10 -7.59
C ILE A 158 -7.60 -6.65 -6.23
N PRO A 159 -8.55 -7.05 -5.35
CA PRO A 159 -8.19 -7.73 -4.10
C PRO A 159 -7.55 -9.08 -4.39
N GLN A 160 -6.39 -9.34 -3.81
CA GLN A 160 -5.55 -10.51 -4.13
C GLN A 160 -6.25 -11.84 -3.84
N GLU A 161 -6.99 -11.93 -2.73
CA GLU A 161 -7.62 -13.17 -2.27
C GLU A 161 -9.07 -13.35 -2.73
N LEU A 162 -9.62 -12.42 -3.50
CA LEU A 162 -11.05 -12.40 -3.86
C LEU A 162 -11.52 -13.66 -4.57
N ASP A 163 -10.75 -14.14 -5.56
CA ASP A 163 -11.13 -15.32 -6.34
C ASP A 163 -11.24 -16.57 -5.46
N ALA A 164 -10.28 -16.76 -4.55
CA ALA A 164 -10.29 -17.89 -3.62
C ALA A 164 -11.51 -17.83 -2.66
N ILE A 165 -11.84 -16.62 -2.20
CA ILE A 165 -12.99 -16.40 -1.31
C ILE A 165 -14.30 -16.65 -2.07
N ILE A 166 -14.42 -16.15 -3.30
CA ILE A 166 -15.60 -16.38 -4.15
C ILE A 166 -15.82 -17.88 -4.40
N ILE A 167 -14.77 -18.62 -4.77
CA ILE A 167 -14.85 -20.07 -4.97
C ILE A 167 -15.35 -20.74 -3.69
N GLN A 168 -14.75 -20.43 -2.56
CA GLN A 168 -15.19 -20.97 -1.27
C GLN A 168 -16.64 -20.65 -0.93
N MET A 169 -17.09 -19.42 -1.23
CA MET A 169 -18.50 -19.03 -1.00
C MET A 169 -19.48 -19.74 -1.94
N ILE A 170 -19.06 -20.03 -3.17
CA ILE A 170 -19.87 -20.82 -4.12
C ILE A 170 -19.98 -22.25 -3.63
N ASP A 171 -18.87 -22.89 -3.23
CA ASP A 171 -18.84 -24.26 -2.72
C ASP A 171 -19.70 -24.41 -1.45
N ASN A 172 -19.76 -23.37 -0.63
CA ASN A 172 -20.60 -23.33 0.57
C ASN A 172 -22.06 -22.90 0.31
N GLY A 173 -22.48 -22.71 -0.96
CA GLY A 173 -23.84 -22.30 -1.30
C GLY A 173 -24.22 -20.89 -0.86
N GLN A 174 -23.24 -20.00 -0.65
CA GLN A 174 -23.45 -18.60 -0.24
C GLN A 174 -23.59 -17.66 -1.45
N LEU A 175 -22.95 -18.01 -2.56
CA LEU A 175 -22.97 -17.28 -3.83
C LEU A 175 -23.28 -18.21 -5.00
N GLN A 176 -23.87 -17.65 -6.04
CA GLN A 176 -24.01 -18.29 -7.35
C GLN A 176 -23.33 -17.42 -8.40
N ARG A 177 -22.45 -18.03 -9.20
CA ARG A 177 -21.84 -17.40 -10.38
C ARG A 177 -22.75 -17.58 -11.58
N VAL A 178 -23.13 -16.50 -12.24
CA VAL A 178 -23.97 -16.52 -13.44
C VAL A 178 -23.29 -15.73 -14.56
N LYS A 179 -23.47 -16.20 -15.80
CA LYS A 179 -23.09 -15.46 -17.00
C LYS A 179 -24.36 -14.86 -17.60
N THR A 180 -24.36 -13.55 -17.79
CA THR A 180 -25.47 -12.82 -18.40
C THR A 180 -24.98 -12.06 -19.61
N ALA A 181 -25.86 -11.86 -20.62
CA ALA A 181 -25.57 -10.95 -21.72
C ALA A 181 -25.85 -9.51 -21.26
N TYR A 182 -24.89 -8.62 -21.52
CA TYR A 182 -25.06 -7.20 -21.26
C TYR A 182 -24.41 -6.39 -22.39
N HIS A 183 -25.20 -5.61 -23.13
CA HIS A 183 -24.73 -4.82 -24.29
C HIS A 183 -23.77 -5.57 -25.23
N HIS A 184 -24.19 -6.69 -25.80
CA HIS A 184 -23.40 -7.52 -26.72
C HIS A 184 -22.13 -8.21 -26.15
N SER A 185 -21.91 -8.11 -24.84
CA SER A 185 -20.81 -8.76 -24.14
C SER A 185 -21.30 -9.76 -23.11
N SER A 186 -20.51 -10.79 -22.83
CA SER A 186 -20.77 -11.71 -21.72
C SER A 186 -20.26 -11.10 -20.42
N LEU A 187 -21.13 -11.00 -19.43
CA LEU A 187 -20.82 -10.46 -18.12
C LEU A 187 -20.92 -11.55 -17.05
N VAL A 188 -19.86 -11.72 -16.27
CA VAL A 188 -19.86 -12.57 -15.07
C VAL A 188 -20.41 -11.78 -13.91
N ARG A 189 -21.42 -12.33 -13.23
CA ARG A 189 -22.06 -11.74 -12.06
C ARG A 189 -22.11 -12.76 -10.93
N TYR A 190 -22.16 -12.25 -9.72
CA TYR A 190 -22.32 -13.05 -8.52
C TYR A 190 -23.65 -12.72 -7.86
N LEU A 191 -24.51 -13.72 -7.64
CA LEU A 191 -25.79 -13.58 -6.96
C LEU A 191 -25.64 -14.07 -5.52
N PRO A 192 -25.94 -13.24 -4.50
CA PRO A 192 -25.95 -13.69 -3.14
C PRO A 192 -27.14 -14.61 -2.88
N LEU A 193 -26.86 -15.80 -2.36
CA LEU A 193 -27.86 -16.77 -1.92
C LEU A 193 -28.15 -16.66 -0.41
N GLN A 194 -27.34 -15.91 0.28
CA GLN A 194 -27.42 -15.63 1.71
C GLN A 194 -27.36 -14.12 1.94
N LYS A 195 -28.09 -13.64 2.95
CA LYS A 195 -28.04 -12.24 3.35
C LYS A 195 -26.79 -11.93 4.15
N ALA A 196 -26.33 -10.68 4.05
CA ALA A 196 -25.27 -10.17 4.92
C ALA A 196 -25.77 -10.09 6.38
N ASN A 197 -24.86 -10.43 7.30
CA ASN A 197 -25.10 -10.25 8.74
C ASN A 197 -24.80 -8.81 9.15
N LEU A 198 -25.80 -7.98 9.25
CA LEU A 198 -25.66 -6.55 9.57
C LEU A 198 -25.18 -6.30 11.01
N THR A 199 -25.29 -7.28 11.91
CA THR A 199 -24.86 -7.11 13.31
C THR A 199 -23.33 -7.19 13.44
N GLU A 200 -22.64 -7.71 12.43
CA GLU A 200 -21.18 -7.79 12.38
C GLU A 200 -20.52 -6.55 11.72
N LEU A 201 -21.34 -5.61 11.22
CA LEU A 201 -20.88 -4.40 10.55
C LEU A 201 -21.11 -3.18 11.44
N LYS A 202 -20.06 -2.37 11.63
CA LYS A 202 -20.16 -1.06 12.29
C LYS A 202 -21.03 -0.13 11.43
N ALA A 203 -21.68 0.84 12.07
CA ALA A 203 -22.47 1.86 11.35
C ALA A 203 -21.61 2.65 10.35
N SER A 204 -20.37 3.01 10.72
CA SER A 204 -19.39 3.69 9.86
C SER A 204 -18.98 2.86 8.64
N GLU A 205 -18.85 1.54 8.79
CA GLU A 205 -18.52 0.63 7.69
C GLU A 205 -19.66 0.58 6.66
N LYS A 206 -20.90 0.45 7.15
CA LYS A 206 -22.09 0.48 6.30
C LYS A 206 -22.23 1.80 5.57
N GLU A 207 -22.10 2.92 6.28
CA GLU A 207 -22.21 4.26 5.70
C GLU A 207 -21.19 4.46 4.58
N THR A 208 -19.94 4.04 4.79
CA THR A 208 -18.89 4.16 3.76
C THR A 208 -19.22 3.31 2.53
N MET A 209 -19.64 2.05 2.73
CA MET A 209 -20.05 1.18 1.62
C MET A 209 -21.28 1.72 0.89
N ASP A 210 -22.28 2.21 1.61
CA ASP A 210 -23.49 2.78 1.01
C ASP A 210 -23.18 4.00 0.13
N ARG A 211 -22.31 4.91 0.59
CA ARG A 211 -21.85 6.06 -0.21
C ARG A 211 -21.14 5.61 -1.50
N VAL A 212 -20.26 4.62 -1.44
CA VAL A 212 -19.58 4.07 -2.62
C VAL A 212 -20.58 3.44 -3.58
N ILE A 213 -21.53 2.64 -3.06
CA ILE A 213 -22.58 2.00 -3.87
C ILE A 213 -23.47 3.04 -4.53
N GLU A 214 -23.94 4.04 -3.81
CA GLU A 214 -24.78 5.12 -4.33
C GLU A 214 -24.07 5.92 -5.43
N GLN A 215 -22.80 6.21 -5.24
CA GLN A 215 -22.02 7.00 -6.18
C GLN A 215 -21.66 6.22 -7.46
N MET A 216 -21.27 4.94 -7.34
CA MET A 216 -20.54 4.26 -8.40
C MET A 216 -21.23 3.02 -8.97
N SER A 217 -22.24 2.45 -8.29
CA SER A 217 -22.82 1.16 -8.71
C SER A 217 -23.60 1.22 -10.03
N ASP A 218 -23.97 2.41 -10.50
CA ASP A 218 -24.62 2.61 -11.80
C ASP A 218 -23.63 2.90 -12.94
N TRP A 219 -22.35 3.00 -12.62
CA TRP A 219 -21.33 3.26 -13.64
C TRP A 219 -21.05 2.03 -14.48
N SER A 220 -20.64 2.26 -15.75
CA SER A 220 -20.14 1.18 -16.58
C SER A 220 -18.79 0.67 -16.07
N ALA A 221 -18.46 -0.58 -16.44
CA ALA A 221 -17.14 -1.14 -16.12
C ALA A 221 -15.99 -0.27 -16.64
N LEU A 222 -16.16 0.35 -17.82
CA LEU A 222 -15.17 1.27 -18.37
C LEU A 222 -15.03 2.54 -17.52
N ALA A 223 -16.15 3.19 -17.22
CA ALA A 223 -16.14 4.46 -16.47
C ALA A 223 -15.51 4.30 -15.06
N ILE A 224 -15.88 3.24 -14.34
CA ILE A 224 -15.34 3.01 -12.98
C ILE A 224 -13.86 2.58 -13.04
N THR A 225 -13.43 1.88 -14.10
CA THR A 225 -12.02 1.54 -14.31
C THR A 225 -11.21 2.77 -14.63
N ASP A 226 -11.66 3.63 -15.56
CA ASP A 226 -11.00 4.89 -15.90
C ASP A 226 -10.89 5.83 -14.70
N PHE A 227 -11.90 5.83 -13.83
CA PHE A 227 -11.84 6.57 -12.57
C PHE A 227 -10.81 5.97 -11.63
N ALA A 228 -10.82 4.67 -11.39
CA ALA A 228 -9.85 4.01 -10.52
C ALA A 228 -8.40 4.17 -11.00
N HIS A 229 -8.17 4.26 -12.32
CA HIS A 229 -6.85 4.50 -12.91
C HIS A 229 -6.30 5.91 -12.67
N LYS A 230 -7.15 6.85 -12.27
CA LYS A 230 -6.75 8.21 -11.91
C LYS A 230 -6.59 8.41 -10.41
N ASP A 231 -6.92 7.40 -9.62
CA ASP A 231 -6.74 7.45 -8.17
C ASP A 231 -5.26 7.39 -7.81
N LEU A 232 -4.82 8.25 -6.90
CA LEU A 232 -3.41 8.39 -6.55
C LEU A 232 -2.78 7.09 -6.04
N PRO A 233 -3.43 6.27 -5.17
CA PRO A 233 -2.89 4.98 -4.77
C PRO A 233 -2.54 4.07 -5.96
N TRP A 234 -3.41 4.03 -6.97
CA TRP A 234 -3.15 3.25 -8.18
C TRP A 234 -2.04 3.86 -9.04
N LEU A 235 -2.03 5.20 -9.22
CA LEU A 235 -1.01 5.91 -10.01
C LEU A 235 0.39 5.75 -9.42
N ALA A 236 0.53 5.87 -8.11
CA ALA A 236 1.80 5.83 -7.39
C ALA A 236 2.41 4.42 -7.27
N THR A 237 1.63 3.38 -7.52
CA THR A 237 2.08 1.98 -7.45
C THR A 237 2.57 1.50 -8.81
N LYS A 238 3.55 0.60 -8.88
CA LYS A 238 3.97 -0.04 -10.13
C LYS A 238 3.07 -1.23 -10.46
N GLU A 239 2.99 -1.56 -11.76
CA GLU A 239 2.19 -2.70 -12.21
C GLU A 239 2.65 -4.00 -11.57
N GLY A 240 1.69 -4.79 -11.08
CA GLY A 240 1.91 -6.05 -10.37
C GLY A 240 2.30 -5.90 -8.90
N GLU A 241 2.53 -4.69 -8.40
CA GLU A 241 2.84 -4.44 -6.98
C GLU A 241 1.58 -4.23 -6.14
N GLU A 242 1.70 -4.38 -4.82
CA GLU A 242 0.66 -4.11 -3.84
C GLU A 242 0.42 -2.60 -3.71
N ILE A 243 -0.86 -2.20 -3.71
CA ILE A 243 -1.28 -0.82 -3.51
C ILE A 243 -1.42 -0.57 -2.01
N HIS A 244 -0.58 0.31 -1.47
CA HIS A 244 -0.57 0.63 -0.04
C HIS A 244 -1.72 1.56 0.34
N TYR A 245 -2.41 1.24 1.42
CA TYR A 245 -3.55 2.01 1.92
C TYR A 245 -3.20 3.43 2.33
N GLU A 246 -1.98 3.66 2.84
CA GLU A 246 -1.49 4.98 3.25
C GLU A 246 -1.49 6.01 2.11
N LEU A 247 -1.44 5.55 0.87
CA LEU A 247 -1.53 6.43 -0.30
C LEU A 247 -2.91 7.12 -0.42
N ALA A 248 -3.95 6.61 0.28
CA ALA A 248 -5.25 7.25 0.33
C ALA A 248 -5.21 8.64 1.00
N PHE A 249 -4.29 8.87 1.94
CA PHE A 249 -4.13 10.18 2.59
C PHE A 249 -3.58 11.29 1.68
N TYR A 250 -3.07 10.93 0.51
CA TYR A 250 -2.54 11.87 -0.49
C TYR A 250 -3.48 12.09 -1.66
N ARG A 251 -4.72 11.57 -1.54
CA ARG A 251 -5.76 11.79 -2.55
C ARG A 251 -6.19 13.26 -2.57
N GLU A 252 -6.51 13.72 -3.76
CA GLU A 252 -7.13 15.02 -4.00
C GLU A 252 -8.57 14.84 -4.48
N THR A 253 -9.34 15.92 -4.53
CA THR A 253 -10.66 15.92 -5.16
C THR A 253 -10.56 15.46 -6.61
N PRO A 254 -11.42 14.53 -7.10
CA PRO A 254 -12.65 14.03 -6.47
C PRO A 254 -12.51 12.71 -5.71
N PHE A 255 -11.29 12.22 -5.43
CA PHE A 255 -11.05 10.91 -4.83
C PHE A 255 -11.05 10.93 -3.31
N SER A 256 -10.54 12.01 -2.73
CA SER A 256 -10.49 12.18 -1.28
C SER A 256 -11.92 12.26 -0.72
N VAL A 257 -12.16 11.49 0.33
CA VAL A 257 -13.42 11.44 1.08
C VAL A 257 -13.31 12.09 2.46
N ARG A 258 -12.08 12.38 2.90
CA ARG A 258 -11.79 13.11 4.14
C ARG A 258 -11.74 14.60 3.84
N ASN A 259 -12.48 15.37 4.63
CA ASN A 259 -12.32 16.82 4.59
C ASN A 259 -11.11 17.20 5.45
N TYR A 260 -10.01 17.58 4.79
CA TYR A 260 -8.81 18.12 5.44
C TYR A 260 -8.97 19.63 5.71
N GLY A 261 -10.25 20.12 5.69
CA GLY A 261 -10.62 21.50 5.73
C GLY A 261 -10.13 22.25 6.94
N ASP A 262 -9.51 23.40 6.65
CA ASP A 262 -9.44 24.65 7.43
C ASP A 262 -8.70 24.69 8.77
N GLU A 263 -7.80 23.73 9.06
CA GLU A 263 -6.84 23.93 10.16
C GLU A 263 -5.71 24.95 9.83
N MET A 264 -5.75 25.61 8.67
CA MET A 264 -4.73 26.56 8.21
C MET A 264 -5.17 28.03 8.22
N GLU A 265 -6.35 28.37 8.74
CA GLU A 265 -6.80 29.77 8.86
C GLU A 265 -6.93 30.26 10.31
N GLU A 266 -6.15 29.76 11.26
CA GLU A 266 -5.96 30.44 12.55
C GLU A 266 -4.48 30.49 12.92
N LYS A 267 -3.76 31.41 12.26
CA LYS A 267 -2.57 32.07 12.85
C LYS A 267 -2.31 33.41 12.19
#